data_5c21c9fc70288bc1c35467e73e2405e9
#
_entry.id   5c21c9fc70288bc1c35467e73e2405e9
#
_cell.length_a   1.000
_cell.length_b   1.000
_cell.length_c   1.000
_cell.angle_alpha   90.00
_cell.angle_beta   90.00
_cell.angle_gamma   90.00
#
_symmetry.space_group_name_H-M   'P 1'
#
loop_
_entity.id
_entity.type
_entity.pdbx_description
1 polymer ?
#
loop_
_entity_poly.entity_id
_entity_poly.type
_entity_poly.pdbx_seq_one_letter_code
_entity_poly.pdbx_strand_id
1 'polypeptide(L)'
;MSKQQITSAKIRQPSGHFSHATMVEARGRIVFISGMTSRRADGTIAGIGDIEAQTRQVCENLKAAVEQAGGTMDDICRVDVYVRNMEHFEQIHKVRREYFRPPAPASTMVEICKMTSPEYLIEINAIAVIGE
;
A
#
# COMPACT_ATOMS: atom_id res chain seq x y z
N MET A 1 1.39 -11.52 13.10
CA MET A 1 1.35 -12.71 12.22
C MET A 1 2.27 -12.48 11.04
N SER A 2 3.13 -13.42 10.73
CA SER A 2 4.04 -13.27 9.59
C SER A 2 3.35 -13.71 8.31
N LYS A 3 3.48 -12.91 7.27
CA LYS A 3 3.07 -13.33 5.94
C LYS A 3 4.24 -14.08 5.29
N GLN A 4 3.90 -15.05 4.49
CA GLN A 4 4.86 -15.81 3.68
C GLN A 4 4.76 -15.36 2.23
N GLN A 5 5.90 -15.13 1.63
CA GLN A 5 5.96 -14.84 0.19
C GLN A 5 5.83 -16.16 -0.57
N ILE A 6 4.92 -16.17 -1.52
CA ILE A 6 4.73 -17.34 -2.40
C ILE A 6 5.26 -16.96 -3.77
N THR A 7 6.12 -17.80 -4.30
CA THR A 7 6.66 -17.64 -5.65
C THR A 7 6.46 -18.94 -6.44
N SER A 8 6.29 -18.81 -7.74
CA SER A 8 6.18 -19.95 -8.64
C SER A 8 7.13 -19.78 -9.81
N ALA A 9 7.85 -20.84 -10.15
CA ALA A 9 8.71 -20.83 -11.32
C ALA A 9 7.91 -20.74 -12.63
N LYS A 10 6.60 -21.01 -12.58
CA LYS A 10 5.72 -20.94 -13.74
C LYS A 10 5.20 -19.52 -14.02
N ILE A 11 5.52 -18.58 -13.14
CA ILE A 11 5.11 -17.17 -13.26
C ILE A 11 6.38 -16.34 -13.38
N ARG A 12 6.36 -15.31 -14.24
CA ARG A 12 7.46 -14.39 -14.33
C ARG A 12 7.80 -13.84 -12.95
N GLN A 13 9.10 -13.83 -12.58
CA GLN A 13 9.51 -13.31 -11.29
C GLN A 13 9.12 -11.84 -11.15
N PRO A 14 8.78 -11.39 -9.94
CA PRO A 14 8.36 -9.99 -9.73
C PRO A 14 9.46 -9.03 -10.19
N SER A 15 9.09 -8.09 -11.05
CA SER A 15 10.02 -7.08 -11.56
C SER A 15 9.96 -5.78 -10.75
N GLY A 16 9.08 -5.72 -9.75
CA GLY A 16 8.91 -4.57 -8.88
C GLY A 16 8.87 -4.98 -7.42
N HIS A 17 8.47 -4.04 -6.58
CA HIS A 17 8.42 -4.27 -5.12
C HIS A 17 7.07 -4.90 -4.72
N PHE A 18 6.89 -6.16 -5.06
CA PHE A 18 5.69 -6.93 -4.71
C PHE A 18 6.00 -8.41 -4.68
N SER A 19 5.11 -9.20 -4.09
CA SER A 19 5.15 -10.67 -4.11
C SER A 19 4.15 -11.18 -5.12
N HIS A 20 4.41 -12.36 -5.74
CA HIS A 20 3.41 -13.05 -6.56
C HIS A 20 2.13 -13.25 -5.76
N ALA A 21 2.29 -13.74 -4.55
CA ALA A 21 1.20 -13.95 -3.61
C ALA A 21 1.76 -13.88 -2.21
N THR A 22 0.91 -13.61 -1.25
CA THR A 22 1.25 -13.75 0.17
C THR A 22 0.25 -14.69 0.81
N MET A 23 0.75 -15.46 1.76
CA MET A 23 -0.07 -16.40 2.51
C MET A 23 0.09 -16.11 3.99
N VAL A 24 -1.02 -16.10 4.71
CA VAL A 24 -1.02 -15.99 6.17
C VAL A 24 -1.92 -17.06 6.73
N GLU A 25 -1.62 -17.52 7.93
CA GLU A 25 -2.52 -18.45 8.60
C GLU A 25 -3.81 -17.73 8.97
N ALA A 26 -4.93 -18.41 8.83
CA ALA A 26 -6.25 -17.84 9.08
C ALA A 26 -6.54 -17.76 10.59
N ARG A 27 -5.68 -17.05 11.32
CA ARG A 27 -5.81 -16.80 12.75
C ARG A 27 -5.60 -15.32 13.02
N GLY A 28 -6.11 -14.85 14.16
CA GLY A 28 -6.00 -13.46 14.51
C GLY A 28 -7.10 -12.61 13.88
N ARG A 29 -6.77 -11.37 13.58
CA ARG A 29 -7.74 -10.40 13.09
C ARG A 29 -7.40 -9.96 11.69
N ILE A 30 -8.43 -9.91 10.84
CA ILE A 30 -8.29 -9.38 9.48
C ILE A 30 -8.74 -7.93 9.51
N VAL A 31 -7.92 -7.03 8.99
CA VAL A 31 -8.21 -5.60 8.95
C VAL A 31 -8.31 -5.17 7.50
N PHE A 32 -9.45 -4.63 7.14
CA PHE A 32 -9.69 -4.07 5.81
C PHE A 32 -9.51 -2.57 5.91
N ILE A 33 -8.51 -2.05 5.22
CA ILE A 33 -8.16 -0.63 5.28
C ILE A 33 -8.66 0.04 4.01
N SER A 34 -9.52 1.05 4.18
CA SER A 34 -10.07 1.84 3.08
C SER A 34 -8.97 2.49 2.26
N GLY A 35 -9.31 2.90 1.05
CA GLY A 35 -8.42 3.68 0.23
C GLY A 35 -7.99 4.96 0.92
N MET A 36 -6.69 5.11 1.14
CA MET A 36 -6.09 6.29 1.75
C MET A 36 -5.51 7.19 0.67
N THR A 37 -5.88 8.45 0.71
CA THR A 37 -5.30 9.50 -0.12
C THR A 37 -4.31 10.30 0.73
N SER A 38 -3.73 11.36 0.17
CA SER A 38 -2.76 12.18 0.92
C SER A 38 -3.42 13.21 1.82
N ARG A 39 -4.67 12.99 2.21
CA ARG A 39 -5.36 13.91 3.12
C ARG A 39 -4.85 13.72 4.55
N ARG A 40 -4.51 14.84 5.17
CA ARG A 40 -4.07 14.85 6.57
C ARG A 40 -5.26 14.82 7.52
N ALA A 41 -5.00 14.59 8.80
CA ALA A 41 -6.03 14.54 9.85
C ALA A 41 -6.83 15.86 9.94
N ASP A 42 -6.20 16.99 9.62
CA ASP A 42 -6.87 18.29 9.64
C ASP A 42 -7.71 18.57 8.38
N GLY A 43 -7.74 17.61 7.45
CA GLY A 43 -8.51 17.72 6.20
C GLY A 43 -7.76 18.37 5.05
N THR A 44 -6.54 18.87 5.26
CA THR A 44 -5.73 19.42 4.17
C THR A 44 -5.08 18.30 3.36
N ILE A 45 -4.75 18.58 2.10
CA ILE A 45 -4.10 17.64 1.20
C ILE A 45 -2.60 17.89 1.22
N ALA A 46 -1.83 16.86 1.56
CA ALA A 46 -0.37 16.94 1.53
C ALA A 46 0.11 16.78 0.09
N GLY A 47 1.15 17.52 -0.27
CA GLY A 47 1.89 17.28 -1.49
C GLY A 47 1.12 17.53 -2.79
N ILE A 48 0.34 18.58 -2.86
CA ILE A 48 -0.35 18.94 -4.11
C ILE A 48 0.71 19.12 -5.20
N GLY A 49 0.58 18.34 -6.29
CA GLY A 49 1.54 18.36 -7.40
C GLY A 49 2.83 17.59 -7.13
N ASP A 50 2.99 16.95 -5.97
CA ASP A 50 4.20 16.24 -5.56
C ASP A 50 3.89 14.79 -5.24
N ILE A 51 4.22 13.89 -6.18
CA ILE A 51 3.87 12.47 -6.04
C ILE A 51 4.60 11.79 -4.86
N GLU A 52 5.86 12.15 -4.60
CA GLU A 52 6.59 11.54 -3.48
C GLU A 52 5.98 11.96 -2.14
N ALA A 53 5.67 13.24 -2.00
CA ALA A 53 5.02 13.74 -0.78
C ALA A 53 3.63 13.12 -0.59
N GLN A 54 2.86 12.97 -1.65
CA GLN A 54 1.55 12.33 -1.58
C GLN A 54 1.68 10.85 -1.20
N THR A 55 2.58 10.12 -1.84
CA THR A 55 2.80 8.70 -1.54
C THR A 55 3.21 8.51 -0.09
N ARG A 56 4.06 9.37 0.42
CA ARG A 56 4.50 9.32 1.81
C ARG A 56 3.34 9.52 2.78
N GLN A 57 2.50 10.52 2.52
CA GLN A 57 1.33 10.76 3.37
C GLN A 57 0.33 9.61 3.30
N VAL A 58 0.12 9.03 2.11
CA VAL A 58 -0.73 7.85 1.96
C VAL A 58 -0.21 6.70 2.82
N CYS A 59 1.09 6.44 2.77
CA CYS A 59 1.71 5.39 3.58
C CYS A 59 1.63 5.69 5.07
N GLU A 60 1.79 6.95 5.48
CA GLU A 60 1.59 7.34 6.88
C GLU A 60 0.14 7.10 7.32
N ASN A 61 -0.83 7.36 6.45
CA ASN A 61 -2.24 7.11 6.75
C ASN A 61 -2.54 5.61 6.89
N LEU A 62 -1.96 4.78 6.01
CA LEU A 62 -2.07 3.32 6.14
C LEU A 62 -1.44 2.85 7.45
N LYS A 63 -0.28 3.37 7.78
CA LYS A 63 0.43 3.04 9.01
C LYS A 63 -0.40 3.39 10.24
N ALA A 64 -0.98 4.58 10.26
CA ALA A 64 -1.85 5.01 11.35
C ALA A 64 -3.04 4.05 11.51
N ALA A 65 -3.65 3.63 10.42
CA ALA A 65 -4.80 2.73 10.47
C ALA A 65 -4.42 1.34 11.01
N VAL A 66 -3.35 0.75 10.49
CA VAL A 66 -2.94 -0.59 10.92
C VAL A 66 -2.44 -0.59 12.37
N GLU A 67 -1.77 0.48 12.79
CA GLU A 67 -1.31 0.62 14.17
C GLU A 67 -2.46 0.82 15.15
N GLN A 68 -3.49 1.55 14.75
CA GLN A 68 -4.70 1.71 15.55
C GLN A 68 -5.39 0.36 15.75
N ALA A 69 -5.29 -0.55 14.79
CA ALA A 69 -5.83 -1.89 14.90
C ALA A 69 -4.93 -2.85 15.71
N GLY A 70 -3.76 -2.38 16.15
CA GLY A 70 -2.84 -3.18 16.96
C GLY A 70 -1.76 -3.90 16.16
N GLY A 71 -1.58 -3.57 14.88
CA GLY A 71 -0.57 -4.19 14.04
C GLY A 71 0.51 -3.21 13.59
N THR A 72 1.25 -3.63 12.58
CA THR A 72 2.31 -2.83 11.97
C THR A 72 2.20 -2.94 10.44
N MET A 73 2.99 -2.15 9.74
CA MET A 73 3.05 -2.21 8.27
C MET A 73 3.42 -3.61 7.77
N ASP A 74 4.18 -4.37 8.54
CA ASP A 74 4.57 -5.74 8.16
C ASP A 74 3.38 -6.71 8.13
N ASP A 75 2.28 -6.36 8.78
CA ASP A 75 1.06 -7.17 8.81
C ASP A 75 0.20 -6.97 7.56
N ILE A 76 0.50 -5.96 6.75
CA ILE A 76 -0.22 -5.72 5.50
C ILE A 76 0.20 -6.79 4.48
N CYS A 77 -0.77 -7.58 4.04
CA CYS A 77 -0.53 -8.70 3.12
C CYS A 77 -1.02 -8.40 1.69
N ARG A 78 -1.86 -7.39 1.51
CA ARG A 78 -2.39 -6.99 0.20
C ARG A 78 -2.52 -5.49 0.12
N VAL A 79 -2.08 -4.91 -1.01
CA VAL A 79 -2.37 -3.51 -1.34
C VAL A 79 -2.87 -3.41 -2.77
N ASP A 80 -3.76 -2.46 -3.01
CA ASP A 80 -4.16 -2.05 -4.35
C ASP A 80 -3.81 -0.57 -4.47
N VAL A 81 -3.10 -0.23 -5.54
CA VAL A 81 -2.54 1.10 -5.75
C VAL A 81 -3.18 1.71 -6.99
N TYR A 82 -3.82 2.84 -6.82
CA TYR A 82 -4.51 3.57 -7.88
C TYR A 82 -3.76 4.87 -8.12
N VAL A 83 -3.36 5.12 -9.36
CA VAL A 83 -2.57 6.30 -9.70
C VAL A 83 -3.19 7.06 -10.87
N ARG A 84 -2.95 8.36 -10.92
CA ARG A 84 -3.42 9.21 -12.03
C ARG A 84 -2.44 9.24 -13.19
N ASN A 85 -1.16 8.95 -12.92
CA ASN A 85 -0.13 9.00 -13.95
C ASN A 85 0.91 7.91 -13.67
N MET A 86 0.91 6.86 -14.50
CA MET A 86 1.84 5.73 -14.34
C MET A 86 3.31 6.12 -14.55
N GLU A 87 3.58 7.29 -15.13
CA GLU A 87 4.95 7.79 -15.25
C GLU A 87 5.58 8.08 -13.90
N HIS A 88 4.77 8.22 -12.84
CA HIS A 88 5.27 8.37 -11.46
C HIS A 88 5.74 7.06 -10.83
N PHE A 89 5.73 5.95 -11.57
CA PHE A 89 6.00 4.60 -11.06
C PHE A 89 7.24 4.51 -10.19
N GLU A 90 8.38 5.01 -10.68
CA GLU A 90 9.65 4.90 -9.95
C GLU A 90 9.65 5.72 -8.65
N GLN A 91 9.08 6.91 -8.69
CA GLN A 91 8.99 7.78 -7.51
C GLN A 91 8.08 7.17 -6.44
N ILE A 92 6.98 6.54 -6.86
CA ILE A 92 6.07 5.85 -5.95
C ILE A 92 6.78 4.64 -5.33
N HIS A 93 7.48 3.85 -6.13
CA HIS A 93 8.22 2.68 -5.64
C HIS A 93 9.31 3.05 -4.65
N LYS A 94 10.01 4.15 -4.90
CA LYS A 94 11.04 4.65 -3.99
C LYS A 94 10.48 4.85 -2.58
N VAL A 95 9.31 5.49 -2.47
CA VAL A 95 8.67 5.74 -1.17
C VAL A 95 8.12 4.44 -0.58
N ARG A 96 7.47 3.61 -1.40
CA ARG A 96 6.89 2.35 -0.91
C ARG A 96 7.94 1.43 -0.30
N ARG A 97 9.15 1.38 -0.86
CA ARG A 97 10.24 0.56 -0.31
C ARG A 97 10.63 0.99 1.10
N GLU A 98 10.44 2.24 1.46
CA GLU A 98 10.75 2.73 2.79
C GLU A 98 9.73 2.25 3.83
N TYR A 99 8.50 1.96 3.40
CA TYR A 99 7.39 1.58 4.28
C TYR A 99 7.12 0.09 4.33
N PHE A 100 7.38 -0.63 3.23
CA PHE A 100 7.09 -2.05 3.10
C PHE A 100 8.37 -2.85 3.01
N ARG A 101 8.75 -3.48 4.12
CA ARG A 101 9.92 -4.34 4.18
C ARG A 101 9.61 -5.70 3.54
N PRO A 102 10.62 -6.40 2.98
CA PRO A 102 10.41 -7.77 2.52
C PRO A 102 10.00 -8.71 3.67
N PRO A 103 9.07 -9.65 3.43
CA PRO A 103 8.40 -9.87 2.16
C PRO A 103 7.34 -8.78 1.90
N ALA A 104 7.37 -8.24 0.67
CA ALA A 104 6.42 -7.20 0.28
C ALA A 104 5.01 -7.78 0.16
N PRO A 105 3.96 -6.97 0.35
CA PRO A 105 2.60 -7.46 0.15
C PRO A 105 2.33 -7.81 -1.31
N ALA A 106 1.34 -8.63 -1.53
CA ALA A 106 0.78 -8.79 -2.87
C ALA A 106 0.21 -7.43 -3.29
N SER A 107 0.40 -7.04 -4.54
CA SER A 107 0.10 -5.69 -4.99
C SER A 107 -0.43 -5.66 -6.41
N THR A 108 -1.43 -4.81 -6.62
CA THR A 108 -1.89 -4.44 -7.96
C THR A 108 -1.78 -2.92 -8.07
N MET A 109 -1.30 -2.44 -9.21
CA MET A 109 -1.17 -1.01 -9.48
C MET A 109 -1.77 -0.70 -10.83
N VAL A 110 -2.70 0.25 -10.87
CA VAL A 110 -3.39 0.64 -12.10
C VAL A 110 -3.51 2.16 -12.18
N GLU A 111 -3.50 2.67 -13.42
CA GLU A 111 -3.80 4.07 -13.68
C GLU A 111 -5.30 4.21 -13.83
N ILE A 112 -5.87 5.23 -13.22
CA ILE A 112 -7.31 5.50 -13.21
C ILE A 112 -7.61 6.91 -13.69
N CYS A 113 -8.87 7.13 -14.13
CA CYS A 113 -9.30 8.41 -14.71
C CYS A 113 -9.53 9.50 -13.67
N LYS A 114 -10.09 9.14 -12.51
CA LYS A 114 -10.51 10.13 -11.50
C LYS A 114 -10.43 9.56 -10.09
N MET A 115 -10.24 10.45 -9.14
CA MET A 115 -10.45 10.21 -7.71
C MET A 115 -11.44 11.25 -7.19
N THR A 116 -11.72 11.23 -5.89
CA THR A 116 -12.72 12.14 -5.30
C THR A 116 -12.28 13.60 -5.31
N SER A 117 -11.00 13.86 -5.50
CA SER A 117 -10.47 15.20 -5.73
C SER A 117 -9.48 15.17 -6.90
N PRO A 118 -9.49 16.21 -7.78
CA PRO A 118 -8.51 16.26 -8.89
C PRO A 118 -7.07 16.45 -8.41
N GLU A 119 -6.88 16.81 -7.15
CA GLU A 119 -5.55 17.01 -6.57
C GLU A 119 -4.92 15.71 -6.08
N TYR A 120 -5.68 14.62 -5.96
CA TYR A 120 -5.14 13.33 -5.57
C TYR A 120 -4.42 12.68 -6.76
N LEU A 121 -3.17 12.29 -6.53
CA LEU A 121 -2.34 11.60 -7.54
C LEU A 121 -2.24 10.12 -7.27
N ILE A 122 -2.53 9.68 -6.04
CA ILE A 122 -2.40 8.29 -5.62
C ILE A 122 -3.37 7.97 -4.50
N GLU A 123 -3.88 6.74 -4.52
CA GLU A 123 -4.71 6.18 -3.46
C GLU A 123 -4.31 4.72 -3.27
N ILE A 124 -4.22 4.27 -2.01
CA ILE A 124 -3.87 2.88 -1.69
C ILE A 124 -4.85 2.35 -0.65
N ASN A 125 -5.44 1.18 -0.92
CA ASN A 125 -6.15 0.42 0.10
C ASN A 125 -5.35 -0.82 0.46
N ALA A 126 -5.64 -1.42 1.60
CA ALA A 126 -4.85 -2.54 2.10
C ALA A 126 -5.70 -3.54 2.89
N ILE A 127 -5.17 -4.75 2.99
CA ILE A 127 -5.69 -5.78 3.90
C ILE A 127 -4.51 -6.22 4.76
N ALA A 128 -4.73 -6.26 6.08
CA ALA A 128 -3.73 -6.72 7.03
C ALA A 128 -4.29 -7.89 7.84
N VAL A 129 -3.40 -8.76 8.29
CA VAL A 129 -3.74 -9.85 9.22
C VAL A 129 -2.85 -9.71 10.42
N ILE A 130 -3.47 -9.44 11.56
CA ILE A 130 -2.76 -9.19 12.82
C ILE A 130 -2.88 -10.44 13.68
N GLY A 131 -1.74 -11.00 14.07
CA GLY A 131 -1.69 -12.18 14.91
C GLY A 131 -2.16 -11.91 16.35
N GLU A 132 -2.40 -12.97 17.04
CA GLU A 132 -2.81 -12.93 18.44
C GLU A 132 -1.68 -12.44 19.34
#